data_4d24e47576318298aec92bdcbccab9f6
#
_entry.id   4d24e47576318298aec92bdcbccab9f6
#
_cell.length_a   1.000
_cell.length_b   1.000
_cell.length_c   1.000
_cell.angle_alpha   90.00
_cell.angle_beta   90.00
_cell.angle_gamma   90.00
#
_symmetry.space_group_name_H-M   'P 1'
#
loop_
_entity.id
_entity.type
_entity.pdbx_description
1 polymer ?
#
loop_
_entity_poly.entity_id
_entity_poly.type
_entity_poly.pdbx_seq_one_letter_code
_entity_poly.pdbx_strand_id
1 'polypeptide(L)'
;MDTAGLPAGKEQQKQAMQIIMQIAAEASKGTGKTGVYYWEPVCAPGRGFGTWNENMGMFDENCVQLPAWKAIRDFDPKNPPIEDLDSCIRKIYEYDDCQKILSGENLIPNGNFEKGSEGWWISKKPDDVIVRTEDEGLFISSDKNFEFSIEKQIYIKQKGKYRLDVDYRGTNTTGVEIILFISQISSGGEKQKQKNIYPSDVRFVTHSIEEVMLEAGHVKIGIKMHTPPVLGRIARFSLTKS
;
A
#
# COMPACT_ATOMS: atom_id res chain seq x y z
N MET A 1 3.75 7.96 12.31
CA MET A 1 4.31 6.66 11.87
C MET A 1 5.15 6.96 10.65
N ASP A 2 6.33 6.35 10.58
CA ASP A 2 7.16 6.46 9.40
C ASP A 2 6.62 5.58 8.24
N THR A 3 7.24 5.67 7.09
CA THR A 3 6.84 4.95 5.88
C THR A 3 6.97 3.42 5.98
N ALA A 4 7.65 2.91 6.99
CA ALA A 4 7.80 1.48 7.24
C ALA A 4 6.78 0.94 8.25
N GLY A 5 5.84 1.78 8.71
CA GLY A 5 4.86 1.39 9.71
C GLY A 5 5.41 1.21 11.13
N LEU A 6 6.71 1.40 11.31
CA LEU A 6 7.31 1.43 12.62
C LEU A 6 7.02 2.77 13.29
N PRO A 7 6.82 2.82 14.60
CA PRO A 7 6.73 4.09 15.32
C PRO A 7 7.96 4.93 15.01
N ALA A 8 7.77 6.20 14.65
CA ALA A 8 8.89 7.09 14.37
C ALA A 8 9.72 7.33 15.65
N GLY A 9 11.03 7.19 15.55
CA GLY A 9 11.93 7.44 16.67
C GLY A 9 13.34 6.90 16.47
N LYS A 10 14.26 7.38 17.29
CA LYS A 10 15.69 7.04 17.20
C LYS A 10 15.98 5.54 17.41
N GLU A 11 15.26 4.90 18.33
CA GLU A 11 15.41 3.46 18.60
C GLU A 11 14.75 2.61 17.51
N GLN A 12 13.66 3.06 16.93
CA GLN A 12 12.99 2.38 15.84
C GLN A 12 13.83 2.44 14.55
N GLN A 13 14.50 3.57 14.29
CA GLN A 13 15.45 3.68 13.19
C GLN A 13 16.63 2.68 13.38
N LYS A 14 17.16 2.57 14.60
CA LYS A 14 18.18 1.58 14.95
C LYS A 14 17.68 0.16 14.68
N GLN A 15 16.48 -0.17 15.16
CA GLN A 15 15.90 -1.50 14.98
C GLN A 15 15.68 -1.82 13.48
N ALA A 16 15.21 -0.86 12.70
CA ALA A 16 15.07 -1.01 11.26
C ALA A 16 16.42 -1.31 10.58
N MET A 17 17.47 -0.59 10.96
CA MET A 17 18.82 -0.86 10.45
C MET A 17 19.34 -2.26 10.84
N GLN A 18 19.09 -2.70 12.06
CA GLN A 18 19.46 -4.05 12.50
C GLN A 18 18.77 -5.13 11.67
N ILE A 19 17.45 -4.97 11.43
CA ILE A 19 16.67 -5.89 10.60
C ILE A 19 17.23 -5.92 9.17
N ILE A 20 17.42 -4.76 8.54
CA ILE A 20 17.94 -4.67 7.16
C ILE A 20 19.29 -5.33 7.02
N MET A 21 20.21 -5.06 7.94
CA MET A 21 21.55 -5.63 7.91
C MET A 21 21.53 -7.15 8.13
N GLN A 22 20.65 -7.63 8.97
CA GLN A 22 20.49 -9.07 9.20
C GLN A 22 19.88 -9.77 7.98
N ILE A 23 18.84 -9.21 7.34
CA ILE A 23 18.31 -9.71 6.08
C ILE A 23 19.40 -9.79 5.02
N ALA A 24 20.20 -8.73 4.87
CA ALA A 24 21.31 -8.70 3.93
C ALA A 24 22.36 -9.78 4.24
N ALA A 25 22.69 -10.00 5.51
CA ALA A 25 23.61 -11.05 5.92
C ALA A 25 23.05 -12.46 5.64
N GLU A 26 21.78 -12.71 5.91
CA GLU A 26 21.11 -13.98 5.60
C GLU A 26 21.09 -14.25 4.08
N ALA A 27 20.72 -13.24 3.29
CA ALA A 27 20.70 -13.35 1.82
C ALA A 27 22.07 -13.59 1.20
N SER A 28 23.16 -13.23 1.90
CA SER A 28 24.54 -13.44 1.43
C SER A 28 25.07 -14.84 1.74
N LYS A 29 24.38 -15.63 2.57
CA LYS A 29 24.79 -17.01 2.86
C LYS A 29 24.82 -17.81 1.57
N GLY A 30 26.02 -18.22 1.15
CA GLY A 30 26.25 -18.97 -0.09
C GLY A 30 26.70 -18.15 -1.30
N THR A 31 26.52 -16.85 -1.34
CA THR A 31 26.99 -15.97 -2.43
C THR A 31 28.28 -15.21 -2.09
N GLY A 32 28.57 -15.07 -0.80
CA GLY A 32 29.77 -14.44 -0.27
C GLY A 32 29.85 -12.91 -0.42
N LYS A 33 28.84 -12.27 -1.03
CA LYS A 33 28.86 -10.83 -1.26
C LYS A 33 27.45 -10.25 -1.17
N THR A 34 27.23 -9.43 -0.15
CA THR A 34 26.08 -8.53 -0.08
C THR A 34 26.46 -7.30 0.73
N GLY A 35 25.69 -6.25 0.60
CA GLY A 35 25.90 -5.02 1.35
C GLY A 35 24.59 -4.24 1.48
N VAL A 36 24.54 -3.39 2.48
CA VAL A 36 23.47 -2.42 2.65
C VAL A 36 24.00 -1.05 2.25
N TYR A 37 23.30 -0.40 1.35
CA TYR A 37 23.62 0.97 0.95
C TYR A 37 22.61 1.92 1.59
N TYR A 38 23.09 2.78 2.47
CA TYR A 38 22.25 3.79 3.11
C TYR A 38 22.41 5.12 2.38
N TRP A 39 21.29 5.69 1.93
CA TRP A 39 21.29 6.96 1.21
C TRP A 39 21.39 8.12 2.17
N GLU A 40 22.37 9.00 1.96
CA GLU A 40 22.59 10.24 2.72
C GLU A 40 22.67 10.07 4.25
N PRO A 41 23.57 9.21 4.79
CA PRO A 41 23.63 8.97 6.24
C PRO A 41 24.05 10.19 7.07
N VAL A 42 24.71 11.16 6.47
CA VAL A 42 25.18 12.39 7.12
C VAL A 42 24.22 13.58 6.97
N CYS A 43 23.03 13.36 6.48
CA CYS A 43 22.03 14.40 6.41
C CYS A 43 21.59 14.79 7.84
N ALA A 44 22.00 15.95 8.32
CA ALA A 44 21.50 16.49 9.58
C ALA A 44 20.15 17.19 9.31
N PRO A 45 19.13 17.04 10.19
CA PRO A 45 17.86 17.72 10.02
C PRO A 45 18.06 19.23 10.01
N GLY A 46 17.81 19.84 8.87
CA GLY A 46 17.80 21.29 8.72
C GLY A 46 16.40 21.84 8.93
N ARG A 47 16.20 22.68 9.92
CA ARG A 47 14.89 23.30 10.17
C ARG A 47 14.43 24.09 8.93
N GLY A 48 13.30 23.70 8.39
CA GLY A 48 12.57 24.48 7.39
C GLY A 48 12.82 24.13 5.94
N PHE A 49 13.57 23.07 5.64
CA PHE A 49 13.72 22.61 4.26
C PHE A 49 12.52 21.80 3.76
N GLY A 50 11.66 21.29 4.67
CA GLY A 50 10.42 20.59 4.31
C GLY A 50 10.63 19.35 3.44
N THR A 51 11.84 18.80 3.44
CA THR A 51 12.14 17.61 2.65
C THR A 51 11.87 16.36 3.49
N TRP A 52 11.31 15.36 2.84
CA TRP A 52 11.06 14.04 3.48
C TRP A 52 12.36 13.37 4.01
N ASN A 53 13.54 13.85 3.60
CA ASN A 53 14.86 13.41 4.08
C ASN A 53 15.23 13.96 5.47
N GLU A 54 14.51 14.94 6.01
CA GLU A 54 14.85 15.60 7.29
C GLU A 54 14.98 14.62 8.47
N ASN A 55 14.31 13.46 8.41
CA ASN A 55 14.31 12.49 9.49
C ASN A 55 15.01 11.17 9.11
N MET A 56 15.68 11.10 7.96
CA MET A 56 16.36 9.90 7.48
C MET A 56 17.86 9.89 7.81
N GLY A 57 18.44 11.01 8.24
CA GLY A 57 19.83 11.10 8.64
C GLY A 57 20.17 10.25 9.86
N MET A 58 21.43 9.90 10.02
CA MET A 58 21.95 9.16 11.18
C MET A 58 22.57 10.08 12.24
N PHE A 59 22.30 11.38 12.13
CA PHE A 59 22.71 12.41 13.09
C PHE A 59 21.50 13.25 13.47
N ASP A 60 21.49 13.76 14.70
CA ASP A 60 20.48 14.71 15.14
C ASP A 60 20.83 16.16 14.71
N GLU A 61 19.97 17.10 15.08
CA GLU A 61 20.13 18.53 14.78
C GLU A 61 21.38 19.18 15.38
N ASN A 62 22.05 18.49 16.32
CA ASN A 62 23.31 18.91 16.94
C ASN A 62 24.51 18.14 16.36
N CYS A 63 24.32 17.42 15.23
CA CYS A 63 25.33 16.56 14.61
C CYS A 63 25.81 15.42 15.52
N VAL A 64 24.99 15.00 16.49
CA VAL A 64 25.27 13.85 17.34
C VAL A 64 24.77 12.58 16.68
N GLN A 65 25.61 11.55 16.66
CA GLN A 65 25.28 10.25 16.09
C GLN A 65 24.03 9.62 16.74
N LEU A 66 23.07 9.22 15.91
CA LEU A 66 21.91 8.46 16.35
C LEU A 66 22.24 6.99 16.64
N PRO A 67 21.42 6.29 17.44
CA PRO A 67 21.61 4.87 17.74
C PRO A 67 21.73 3.95 16.52
N ALA A 68 21.11 4.33 15.38
CA ALA A 68 21.21 3.60 14.12
C ALA A 68 22.63 3.50 13.58
N TRP A 69 23.47 4.53 13.79
CA TRP A 69 24.87 4.50 13.42
C TRP A 69 25.66 3.43 14.18
N LYS A 70 25.37 3.28 15.49
CA LYS A 70 25.94 2.22 16.31
C LYS A 70 25.52 0.84 15.80
N ALA A 71 24.25 0.68 15.43
CA ALA A 71 23.76 -0.58 14.89
C ALA A 71 24.54 -1.03 13.65
N ILE A 72 24.90 -0.09 12.76
CA ILE A 72 25.69 -0.40 11.57
C ILE A 72 27.13 -0.76 11.96
N ARG A 73 27.77 0.08 12.77
CA ARG A 73 29.18 -0.10 13.16
C ARG A 73 29.43 -1.40 13.92
N ASP A 74 28.53 -1.75 14.83
CA ASP A 74 28.67 -2.84 15.78
C ASP A 74 27.96 -4.12 15.30
N PHE A 75 27.49 -4.17 14.06
CA PHE A 75 26.81 -5.34 13.51
C PHE A 75 27.80 -6.49 13.30
N ASP A 76 27.50 -7.62 13.93
CA ASP A 76 28.23 -8.87 13.71
C ASP A 76 27.29 -9.90 13.05
N PRO A 77 27.55 -10.29 11.78
CA PRO A 77 26.72 -11.27 11.10
C PRO A 77 26.76 -12.67 11.71
N LYS A 78 27.74 -12.96 12.61
CA LYS A 78 27.85 -14.23 13.33
C LYS A 78 26.99 -14.24 14.60
N ASN A 79 26.74 -13.06 15.15
CA ASN A 79 25.92 -12.88 16.35
C ASN A 79 24.88 -11.77 16.06
N PRO A 80 23.88 -12.06 15.24
CA PRO A 80 22.92 -11.05 14.81
C PRO A 80 22.07 -10.59 16.00
N PRO A 81 21.75 -9.30 16.08
CA PRO A 81 21.06 -8.73 17.24
C PRO A 81 19.56 -9.08 17.32
N ILE A 82 18.99 -9.61 16.26
CA ILE A 82 17.57 -9.99 16.18
C ILE A 82 17.47 -11.51 16.25
N GLU A 83 16.98 -12.03 17.38
CA GLU A 83 16.86 -13.49 17.61
C GLU A 83 15.79 -14.12 16.69
N ASP A 84 14.66 -13.45 16.50
CA ASP A 84 13.56 -13.92 15.65
C ASP A 84 13.31 -12.93 14.49
N LEU A 85 14.17 -13.01 13.47
CA LEU A 85 14.09 -12.17 12.28
C LEU A 85 12.79 -12.41 11.51
N ASP A 86 12.35 -13.66 11.42
CA ASP A 86 11.13 -14.03 10.70
C ASP A 86 9.90 -13.42 11.35
N SER A 87 9.85 -13.35 12.68
CA SER A 87 8.78 -12.64 13.39
C SER A 87 8.84 -11.14 13.15
N CYS A 88 10.02 -10.55 13.14
CA CYS A 88 10.18 -9.12 12.82
C CYS A 88 9.76 -8.80 11.40
N ILE A 89 10.19 -9.62 10.44
CA ILE A 89 9.78 -9.49 9.03
C ILE A 89 8.27 -9.67 8.90
N ARG A 90 7.70 -10.72 9.50
CA ARG A 90 6.24 -10.93 9.51
C ARG A 90 5.50 -9.74 10.11
N LYS A 91 5.97 -9.15 11.19
CA LYS A 91 5.35 -7.95 11.77
C LYS A 91 5.39 -6.75 10.84
N ILE A 92 6.46 -6.58 10.06
CA ILE A 92 6.55 -5.53 9.03
C ILE A 92 5.53 -5.82 7.92
N TYR A 93 5.47 -7.05 7.43
CA TYR A 93 4.48 -7.47 6.44
C TYR A 93 3.07 -7.53 7.02
N GLU A 94 2.89 -8.00 8.27
CA GLU A 94 1.61 -7.99 8.97
C GLU A 94 1.14 -6.58 9.28
N TYR A 95 2.03 -5.61 9.41
CA TYR A 95 1.63 -4.21 9.50
C TYR A 95 1.14 -3.66 8.15
N ASP A 96 1.71 -4.11 7.04
CA ASP A 96 1.15 -3.89 5.70
C ASP A 96 -0.10 -4.77 5.47
N ASP A 97 -0.14 -5.98 6.05
CA ASP A 97 -1.28 -6.90 6.12
C ASP A 97 -2.24 -6.61 7.29
N CYS A 98 -1.97 -5.66 8.16
CA CYS A 98 -2.80 -5.31 9.34
C CYS A 98 -4.19 -4.78 9.01
N GLN A 99 -4.49 -4.73 7.74
CA GLN A 99 -5.84 -4.60 7.22
C GLN A 99 -6.49 -5.97 6.99
N LYS A 100 -6.01 -6.99 7.68
CA LYS A 100 -6.67 -8.29 7.66
C LYS A 100 -8.12 -8.12 8.02
N ILE A 101 -8.89 -8.13 6.92
CA ILE A 101 -10.17 -8.79 6.86
C ILE A 101 -10.85 -8.74 8.23
N LEU A 102 -11.61 -7.71 8.42
CA LEU A 102 -12.74 -7.81 9.31
C LEU A 102 -13.40 -9.15 8.98
N SER A 103 -13.58 -9.97 9.97
CA SER A 103 -14.10 -11.33 9.90
C SER A 103 -15.42 -11.38 9.12
N GLY A 104 -15.33 -11.58 7.82
CA GLY A 104 -16.47 -11.69 6.92
C GLY A 104 -16.01 -12.25 5.57
N GLU A 105 -16.86 -13.08 4.98
CA GLU A 105 -16.62 -13.60 3.64
C GLU A 105 -16.55 -12.44 2.64
N ASN A 106 -15.45 -12.35 1.89
CA ASN A 106 -15.35 -11.38 0.80
C ASN A 106 -16.35 -11.75 -0.30
N LEU A 107 -17.31 -10.88 -0.53
CA LEU A 107 -18.37 -11.09 -1.52
C LEU A 107 -17.93 -10.78 -2.96
N ILE A 108 -16.69 -10.34 -3.19
CA ILE A 108 -16.15 -10.01 -4.51
C ILE A 108 -15.36 -11.20 -5.06
N PRO A 109 -15.91 -11.97 -6.01
CA PRO A 109 -15.13 -13.01 -6.68
C PRO A 109 -13.95 -12.40 -7.42
N ASN A 110 -12.77 -13.03 -7.33
CA ASN A 110 -11.53 -12.53 -7.93
C ASN A 110 -11.20 -11.08 -7.52
N GLY A 111 -11.47 -10.73 -6.26
CA GLY A 111 -11.16 -9.42 -5.73
C GLY A 111 -9.66 -9.15 -5.59
N ASN A 112 -8.86 -10.20 -5.49
CA ASN A 112 -7.39 -10.18 -5.41
C ASN A 112 -6.66 -10.35 -6.75
N PHE A 113 -7.40 -10.40 -7.85
CA PHE A 113 -6.87 -10.52 -9.21
C PHE A 113 -6.03 -11.78 -9.50
N GLU A 114 -6.13 -12.84 -8.70
CA GLU A 114 -5.42 -14.11 -8.96
C GLU A 114 -5.75 -14.72 -10.33
N LYS A 115 -6.95 -14.43 -10.84
CA LYS A 115 -7.38 -14.82 -12.19
C LYS A 115 -7.29 -13.67 -13.18
N GLY A 116 -6.32 -12.79 -13.00
CA GLY A 116 -6.21 -11.60 -13.84
C GLY A 116 -7.41 -10.68 -13.70
N SER A 117 -7.77 -10.01 -14.77
CA SER A 117 -8.95 -9.13 -14.80
C SER A 117 -10.27 -9.86 -15.06
N GLU A 118 -10.32 -11.21 -14.91
CA GLU A 118 -11.53 -11.99 -15.16
C GLU A 118 -12.71 -11.49 -14.30
N GLY A 119 -13.84 -11.20 -15.00
CA GLY A 119 -15.05 -10.69 -14.36
C GLY A 119 -14.97 -9.24 -13.91
N TRP A 120 -13.90 -8.53 -14.23
CA TRP A 120 -13.79 -7.07 -14.10
C TRP A 120 -13.98 -6.40 -15.44
N TRP A 121 -14.79 -5.37 -15.48
CA TRP A 121 -14.91 -4.51 -16.65
C TRP A 121 -13.90 -3.36 -16.51
N ILE A 122 -13.09 -3.19 -17.55
CA ILE A 122 -12.14 -2.08 -17.65
C ILE A 122 -12.64 -1.19 -18.78
N SER A 123 -12.84 0.10 -18.51
CA SER A 123 -13.28 1.05 -19.53
C SER A 123 -12.29 1.07 -20.70
N LYS A 124 -12.73 1.56 -21.86
CA LYS A 124 -11.84 1.78 -23.00
C LYS A 124 -10.70 2.69 -22.51
N LYS A 125 -9.53 2.09 -22.36
CA LYS A 125 -8.34 2.82 -21.96
C LYS A 125 -7.74 3.55 -23.15
N PRO A 126 -7.16 4.74 -22.97
CA PRO A 126 -6.29 5.34 -23.94
C PRO A 126 -5.14 4.40 -24.32
N ASP A 127 -4.61 4.50 -25.55
CA ASP A 127 -3.58 3.57 -26.07
C ASP A 127 -2.29 3.58 -25.24
N ASP A 128 -2.01 4.67 -24.55
CA ASP A 128 -0.86 4.88 -23.68
C ASP A 128 -1.06 4.42 -22.24
N VAL A 129 -2.26 3.95 -21.88
CA VAL A 129 -2.52 3.37 -20.54
C VAL A 129 -2.23 1.88 -20.55
N ILE A 130 -1.25 1.46 -19.78
CA ILE A 130 -0.92 0.06 -19.55
C ILE A 130 -1.74 -0.45 -18.36
N VAL A 131 -2.48 -1.54 -18.58
CA VAL A 131 -3.16 -2.28 -17.51
C VAL A 131 -2.81 -3.74 -17.68
N ARG A 132 -2.18 -4.33 -16.68
CA ARG A 132 -1.78 -5.74 -16.68
C ARG A 132 -1.85 -6.33 -15.28
N THR A 133 -2.02 -7.65 -15.18
CA THR A 133 -1.92 -8.36 -13.91
C THR A 133 -0.45 -8.69 -13.62
N GLU A 134 -0.06 -8.48 -12.40
CA GLU A 134 1.24 -8.86 -11.83
C GLU A 134 1.02 -9.60 -10.51
N ASP A 135 2.08 -10.13 -9.90
CA ASP A 135 2.00 -10.95 -8.68
C ASP A 135 1.30 -10.25 -7.49
N GLU A 136 1.36 -8.92 -7.46
CA GLU A 136 0.74 -8.11 -6.39
C GLU A 136 -0.60 -7.49 -6.80
N GLY A 137 -1.26 -7.99 -7.85
CA GLY A 137 -2.57 -7.49 -8.30
C GLY A 137 -2.58 -6.83 -9.67
N LEU A 138 -3.43 -5.83 -9.86
CA LEU A 138 -3.58 -5.12 -11.11
C LEU A 138 -2.66 -3.91 -11.17
N PHE A 139 -1.71 -3.92 -12.10
CA PHE A 139 -0.80 -2.83 -12.38
C PHE A 139 -1.41 -1.85 -13.39
N ILE A 140 -1.24 -0.55 -13.13
CA ILE A 140 -1.74 0.54 -13.97
C ILE A 140 -0.62 1.55 -14.15
N SER A 141 -0.33 1.91 -15.39
CA SER A 141 0.70 2.91 -15.70
C SER A 141 0.32 3.73 -16.93
N SER A 142 0.60 5.01 -16.88
CA SER A 142 0.56 5.93 -18.03
C SER A 142 1.59 7.04 -17.83
N ASP A 143 2.18 7.51 -18.94
CA ASP A 143 3.05 8.68 -18.99
C ASP A 143 2.32 9.96 -19.40
N LYS A 144 1.01 9.90 -19.62
CA LYS A 144 0.13 11.01 -19.97
C LYS A 144 -1.06 11.10 -19.05
N ASN A 145 -1.77 12.22 -19.12
CA ASN A 145 -3.06 12.36 -18.46
C ASN A 145 -4.07 11.37 -19.03
N PHE A 146 -4.83 10.72 -18.16
CA PHE A 146 -5.84 9.76 -18.58
C PHE A 146 -7.06 9.72 -17.66
N GLU A 147 -8.13 9.18 -18.21
CA GLU A 147 -9.34 8.81 -17.48
C GLU A 147 -9.67 7.36 -17.76
N PHE A 148 -9.91 6.58 -16.74
CA PHE A 148 -10.48 5.27 -16.90
C PHE A 148 -11.12 4.74 -15.64
N SER A 149 -11.88 3.65 -15.76
CA SER A 149 -12.44 2.96 -14.61
C SER A 149 -12.22 1.47 -14.69
N ILE A 150 -12.12 0.85 -13.54
CA ILE A 150 -12.23 -0.58 -13.36
C ILE A 150 -13.43 -0.85 -12.45
N GLU A 151 -14.34 -1.70 -12.93
CA GLU A 151 -15.64 -1.91 -12.29
C GLU A 151 -15.98 -3.39 -12.25
N LYS A 152 -16.74 -3.78 -11.24
CA LYS A 152 -17.32 -5.11 -11.14
C LYS A 152 -18.75 -5.03 -10.67
N GLN A 153 -19.62 -5.82 -11.31
CA GLN A 153 -20.98 -6.01 -10.85
C GLN A 153 -21.05 -7.31 -10.03
N ILE A 154 -21.64 -7.20 -8.85
CA ILE A 154 -21.84 -8.32 -7.92
C ILE A 154 -23.30 -8.39 -7.50
N TYR A 155 -23.74 -9.53 -6.99
CA TYR A 155 -25.10 -9.70 -6.49
C TYR A 155 -25.11 -9.83 -4.97
N ILE A 156 -25.81 -8.93 -4.29
CA ILE A 156 -26.01 -8.95 -2.85
C ILE A 156 -27.28 -9.74 -2.52
N LYS A 157 -27.13 -10.80 -1.74
CA LYS A 157 -28.23 -11.70 -1.38
C LYS A 157 -29.13 -11.16 -0.28
N GLN A 158 -28.59 -10.31 0.58
CA GLN A 158 -29.28 -9.84 1.78
C GLN A 158 -29.13 -8.35 1.96
N LYS A 159 -30.21 -7.68 2.36
CA LYS A 159 -30.15 -6.28 2.84
C LYS A 159 -29.27 -6.18 4.08
N GLY A 160 -28.50 -5.11 4.18
CA GLY A 160 -27.68 -4.85 5.36
C GLY A 160 -26.68 -3.72 5.18
N LYS A 161 -25.89 -3.53 6.22
CA LYS A 161 -24.72 -2.66 6.18
C LYS A 161 -23.53 -3.44 5.62
N TYR A 162 -22.76 -2.78 4.77
CA TYR A 162 -21.59 -3.35 4.11
C TYR A 162 -20.42 -2.37 4.19
N ARG A 163 -19.21 -2.92 4.08
CA ARG A 163 -17.96 -2.18 3.96
C ARG A 163 -17.27 -2.59 2.68
N LEU A 164 -16.91 -1.62 1.85
CA LEU A 164 -16.08 -1.81 0.67
C LEU A 164 -14.66 -1.32 0.98
N ASP A 165 -13.69 -2.20 0.80
CA ASP A 165 -12.27 -1.89 0.92
C ASP A 165 -11.56 -2.07 -0.41
N VAL A 166 -10.50 -1.26 -0.61
CA VAL A 166 -9.53 -1.43 -1.69
C VAL A 166 -8.12 -1.21 -1.14
N ASP A 167 -7.21 -2.10 -1.49
CA ASP A 167 -5.79 -1.92 -1.22
C ASP A 167 -5.13 -1.34 -2.46
N TYR A 168 -4.66 -0.12 -2.36
CA TYR A 168 -4.05 0.64 -3.45
C TYR A 168 -2.67 1.16 -3.06
N ARG A 169 -1.71 1.06 -4.00
CA ARG A 169 -0.40 1.70 -3.94
C ARG A 169 -0.15 2.44 -5.25
N GLY A 170 0.41 3.63 -5.20
CA GLY A 170 0.71 4.35 -6.43
C GLY A 170 1.30 5.72 -6.19
N THR A 171 1.66 6.38 -7.28
CA THR A 171 2.27 7.70 -7.27
C THR A 171 1.38 8.70 -6.56
N ASN A 172 1.96 9.41 -5.60
CA ASN A 172 1.30 10.48 -4.84
C ASN A 172 1.77 11.83 -5.38
N THR A 173 1.17 12.26 -6.49
CA THR A 173 1.49 13.55 -7.13
C THR A 173 0.30 14.48 -7.12
N THR A 174 0.56 15.78 -7.24
CA THR A 174 -0.50 16.79 -7.36
C THR A 174 -1.35 16.53 -8.60
N GLY A 175 -2.67 16.60 -8.44
CA GLY A 175 -3.63 16.39 -9.53
C GLY A 175 -4.08 14.95 -9.75
N VAL A 176 -3.57 13.98 -8.96
CA VAL A 176 -4.12 12.61 -8.95
C VAL A 176 -5.47 12.61 -8.29
N GLU A 177 -6.49 12.20 -9.02
CA GLU A 177 -7.84 11.98 -8.51
C GLU A 177 -8.23 10.52 -8.74
N ILE A 178 -8.36 9.78 -7.65
CA ILE A 178 -8.77 8.37 -7.66
C ILE A 178 -9.98 8.25 -6.75
N ILE A 179 -11.08 7.73 -7.28
CA ILE A 179 -12.35 7.65 -6.59
C ILE A 179 -12.74 6.18 -6.44
N LEU A 180 -12.73 5.68 -5.21
CA LEU A 180 -13.40 4.44 -4.86
C LEU A 180 -14.90 4.67 -4.83
N PHE A 181 -15.70 3.79 -5.43
CA PHE A 181 -17.14 3.92 -5.44
C PHE A 181 -17.87 2.58 -5.27
N ILE A 182 -19.08 2.69 -4.76
CA ILE A 182 -20.08 1.64 -4.72
C ILE A 182 -21.44 2.24 -5.11
N SER A 183 -22.13 1.63 -6.05
CA SER A 183 -23.46 2.07 -6.49
C SER A 183 -24.43 0.92 -6.59
N GLN A 184 -25.68 1.19 -6.28
CA GLN A 184 -26.81 0.27 -6.42
C GLN A 184 -27.98 0.96 -7.09
N ILE A 185 -28.48 0.36 -8.16
CA ILE A 185 -29.71 0.81 -8.80
C ILE A 185 -30.89 0.14 -8.12
N SER A 186 -31.82 0.92 -7.63
CA SER A 186 -33.07 0.46 -7.02
C SER A 186 -34.26 1.15 -7.65
N SER A 187 -35.48 0.74 -7.27
CA SER A 187 -36.70 1.41 -7.73
C SER A 187 -36.77 2.89 -7.37
N GLY A 188 -36.01 3.35 -6.39
CA GLY A 188 -35.86 4.75 -6.00
C GLY A 188 -34.74 5.52 -6.70
N GLY A 189 -34.12 4.94 -7.73
CA GLY A 189 -32.99 5.51 -8.47
C GLY A 189 -31.64 4.91 -8.07
N GLU A 190 -30.56 5.46 -8.62
CA GLU A 190 -29.20 5.06 -8.31
C GLU A 190 -28.76 5.69 -6.97
N LYS A 191 -28.30 4.84 -6.06
CA LYS A 191 -27.64 5.26 -4.82
C LYS A 191 -26.15 4.99 -4.98
N GLN A 192 -25.33 6.04 -4.91
CA GLN A 192 -23.89 5.93 -4.99
C GLN A 192 -23.26 6.50 -3.72
N LYS A 193 -22.28 5.79 -3.16
CA LYS A 193 -21.29 6.33 -2.24
C LYS A 193 -19.92 6.31 -2.90
N GLN A 194 -19.14 7.33 -2.64
CA GLN A 194 -17.79 7.45 -3.19
C GLN A 194 -16.85 8.08 -2.17
N LYS A 195 -15.56 7.81 -2.34
CA LYS A 195 -14.48 8.32 -1.51
C LYS A 195 -13.23 8.54 -2.35
N ASN A 196 -12.60 9.71 -2.21
CA ASN A 196 -11.29 9.95 -2.81
C ASN A 196 -10.25 9.08 -2.12
N ILE A 197 -9.38 8.48 -2.92
CA ILE A 197 -8.22 7.72 -2.47
C ILE A 197 -7.00 8.63 -2.57
N TYR A 198 -6.17 8.58 -1.54
CA TYR A 198 -4.88 9.25 -1.50
C TYR A 198 -3.79 8.17 -1.56
N PRO A 199 -3.15 8.01 -2.72
CA PRO A 199 -2.16 6.95 -2.91
C PRO A 199 -0.92 7.16 -2.04
N SER A 200 -0.24 6.06 -1.75
CA SER A 200 1.12 6.05 -1.24
C SER A 200 2.00 5.35 -2.27
N ASP A 201 3.15 5.90 -2.57
CA ASP A 201 4.13 5.31 -3.49
C ASP A 201 4.99 4.23 -2.84
N VAL A 202 4.98 4.17 -1.51
CA VAL A 202 5.83 3.26 -0.72
C VAL A 202 5.13 1.95 -0.41
N ARG A 203 3.82 1.98 -0.08
CA ARG A 203 3.09 0.81 0.39
C ARG A 203 1.63 0.79 -0.06
N PHE A 204 1.01 -0.39 -0.01
CA PHE A 204 -0.43 -0.48 -0.11
C PHE A 204 -1.11 0.20 1.07
N VAL A 205 -2.12 0.99 0.76
CA VAL A 205 -2.98 1.62 1.75
C VAL A 205 -4.40 1.14 1.51
N THR A 206 -5.05 0.67 2.57
CA THR A 206 -6.45 0.29 2.49
C THR A 206 -7.33 1.53 2.60
N HIS A 207 -8.18 1.72 1.61
CA HIS A 207 -9.20 2.75 1.58
C HIS A 207 -10.58 2.11 1.69
N SER A 208 -11.42 2.65 2.56
CA SER A 208 -12.71 2.05 2.89
C SER A 208 -13.86 3.01 2.68
N ILE A 209 -14.98 2.48 2.17
CA ILE A 209 -16.30 3.10 2.29
C ILE A 209 -17.08 2.25 3.30
N GLU A 210 -17.31 2.82 4.46
CA GLU A 210 -17.95 2.14 5.58
C GLU A 210 -19.47 2.39 5.62
N GLU A 211 -20.18 1.52 6.31
CA GLU A 211 -21.63 1.64 6.58
C GLU A 211 -22.48 1.90 5.34
N VAL A 212 -22.23 1.17 4.26
CA VAL A 212 -23.04 1.26 3.06
C VAL A 212 -24.29 0.41 3.23
N MET A 213 -25.47 1.04 3.29
CA MET A 213 -26.75 0.32 3.28
C MET A 213 -27.04 -0.18 1.87
N LEU A 214 -27.02 -1.49 1.69
CA LEU A 214 -27.37 -2.15 0.42
C LEU A 214 -28.64 -2.98 0.58
N GLU A 215 -29.44 -2.99 -0.45
CA GLU A 215 -30.58 -3.90 -0.61
C GLU A 215 -30.11 -5.18 -1.32
N ALA A 216 -30.92 -6.26 -1.28
CA ALA A 216 -30.70 -7.41 -2.12
C ALA A 216 -30.80 -7.00 -3.59
N GLY A 217 -29.83 -7.43 -4.41
CA GLY A 217 -29.78 -7.05 -5.83
C GLY A 217 -28.38 -6.80 -6.35
N HIS A 218 -28.30 -6.26 -7.55
CA HIS A 218 -27.04 -5.94 -8.21
C HIS A 218 -26.42 -4.64 -7.66
N VAL A 219 -25.12 -4.73 -7.41
CA VAL A 219 -24.31 -3.62 -6.92
C VAL A 219 -23.09 -3.51 -7.83
N LYS A 220 -22.73 -2.30 -8.21
CA LYS A 220 -21.52 -1.99 -8.95
C LYS A 220 -20.50 -1.38 -8.01
N ILE A 221 -19.29 -1.88 -8.04
CA ILE A 221 -18.14 -1.40 -7.28
C ILE A 221 -16.98 -1.09 -8.21
N GLY A 222 -16.09 -0.22 -7.81
CA GLY A 222 -14.88 0.03 -8.61
C GLY A 222 -14.10 1.26 -8.22
N ILE A 223 -13.14 1.57 -9.07
CA ILE A 223 -12.34 2.79 -9.02
C ILE A 223 -12.50 3.55 -10.32
N LYS A 224 -12.66 4.88 -10.21
CA LYS A 224 -12.51 5.83 -11.30
C LYS A 224 -11.22 6.61 -11.11
N MET A 225 -10.51 6.85 -12.18
CA MET A 225 -9.23 7.56 -12.17
C MET A 225 -9.27 8.71 -13.18
N HIS A 226 -8.94 9.91 -12.66
CA HIS A 226 -8.67 11.11 -13.44
C HIS A 226 -7.30 11.60 -13.01
N THR A 227 -6.27 11.27 -13.75
CA THR A 227 -4.93 11.50 -13.24
C THR A 227 -3.95 12.02 -14.29
N PRO A 228 -2.96 12.83 -13.86
CA PRO A 228 -1.73 13.01 -14.62
C PRO A 228 -0.96 11.67 -14.72
N PRO A 229 0.21 11.66 -15.35
CA PRO A 229 1.05 10.46 -15.42
C PRO A 229 1.19 9.77 -14.07
N VAL A 230 0.90 8.48 -14.01
CA VAL A 230 0.93 7.70 -12.77
C VAL A 230 1.46 6.29 -12.97
N LEU A 231 1.92 5.74 -11.88
CA LEU A 231 2.20 4.32 -11.68
C LEU A 231 1.40 3.86 -10.47
N GLY A 232 0.55 2.86 -10.62
CA GLY A 232 -0.30 2.40 -9.54
C GLY A 232 -0.53 0.89 -9.57
N ARG A 233 -0.94 0.35 -8.41
CA ARG A 233 -1.34 -1.04 -8.23
C ARG A 233 -2.55 -1.15 -7.33
N ILE A 234 -3.48 -2.00 -7.74
CA ILE A 234 -4.63 -2.43 -6.93
C ILE A 234 -4.37 -3.88 -6.54
N ALA A 235 -4.10 -4.13 -5.27
CA ALA A 235 -3.86 -5.49 -4.80
C ALA A 235 -5.16 -6.25 -4.55
N ARG A 236 -6.17 -5.57 -4.02
CA ARG A 236 -7.39 -6.23 -3.60
C ARG A 236 -8.59 -5.28 -3.53
N PHE A 237 -9.75 -5.83 -3.89
CA PHE A 237 -11.05 -5.34 -3.46
C PHE A 237 -11.72 -6.32 -2.51
N SER A 238 -12.37 -5.81 -1.49
CA SER A 238 -13.16 -6.62 -0.55
C SER A 238 -14.48 -5.93 -0.24
N LEU A 239 -15.58 -6.66 -0.33
CA LEU A 239 -16.88 -6.24 0.18
C LEU A 239 -17.32 -7.23 1.25
N THR A 240 -17.52 -6.75 2.45
CA THR A 240 -17.93 -7.55 3.61
C THR A 240 -19.22 -7.00 4.20
N LYS A 241 -20.02 -7.87 4.77
CA LYS A 241 -21.21 -7.46 5.54
C LYS A 241 -20.74 -7.07 6.95
N SER A 242 -21.11 -5.87 7.39
CA SER A 242 -20.86 -5.35 8.75
C SER A 242 -21.86 -5.89 9.76
#